data_910491cc14462fac78330795d75956c0
#
_entry.id   910491cc14462fac78330795d75956c0
#
_cell.length_a   1.000
_cell.length_b   1.000
_cell.length_c   1.000
_cell.angle_alpha   90.00
_cell.angle_beta   90.00
_cell.angle_gamma   90.00
#
_symmetry.space_group_name_H-M   'P 1'
#
loop_
_entity.id
_entity.type
_entity.pdbx_description
1 polymer ?
#
loop_
_entity_poly.entity_id
_entity_poly.type
_entity_poly.pdbx_seq_one_letter_code
_entity_poly.pdbx_strand_id
1 'polypeptide(L)'
;MDCPKRKQTRLPEFDYSSNGAYFVTFCTQDRRCILSDVDVGEGLAPPAVCLSAIGQCVEQEIHAVTKRYESVRIDNYVIMPNHVHLIASICEQTGGASPSPTLADIIRVIKSVSSHRCPELKWQRSYYEHVIRSERDYLEIWNYIDGNPGKWADDKYYIEA
;
A
#
# COMPACT_ATOMS: atom_id res chain seq x y z
N MET A 1 -5.39 3.40 -35.85
CA MET A 1 -5.39 2.56 -34.65
C MET A 1 -5.33 3.47 -33.43
N ASP A 2 -6.46 3.67 -32.75
CA ASP A 2 -6.51 4.46 -31.53
C ASP A 2 -5.80 3.68 -30.43
N CYS A 3 -4.70 4.23 -29.96
CA CYS A 3 -4.01 3.73 -28.77
C CYS A 3 -4.92 3.93 -27.56
N PRO A 4 -5.23 2.90 -26.76
CA PRO A 4 -6.13 3.05 -25.62
C PRO A 4 -5.56 4.09 -24.67
N LYS A 5 -6.27 5.21 -24.48
CA LYS A 5 -5.92 6.26 -23.53
C LYS A 5 -5.88 5.69 -22.13
N ARG A 6 -4.71 5.74 -21.53
CA ARG A 6 -4.45 5.31 -20.17
C ARG A 6 -5.37 6.09 -19.22
N LYS A 7 -6.15 5.36 -18.43
CA LYS A 7 -7.01 5.95 -17.38
C LYS A 7 -6.12 6.76 -16.43
N GLN A 8 -6.33 8.08 -16.36
CA GLN A 8 -5.64 8.90 -15.37
C GLN A 8 -6.16 8.51 -13.98
N THR A 9 -5.30 7.88 -13.20
CA THR A 9 -5.61 7.45 -11.82
C THR A 9 -5.34 8.57 -10.81
N ARG A 10 -4.73 9.68 -11.23
CA ARG A 10 -4.39 10.81 -10.38
C ARG A 10 -5.28 12.01 -10.69
N LEU A 11 -5.65 12.74 -9.63
CA LEU A 11 -6.36 14.00 -9.77
C LEU A 11 -5.42 15.05 -10.39
N PRO A 12 -5.77 15.70 -11.53
CA PRO A 12 -4.84 16.55 -12.30
C PRO A 12 -4.30 17.78 -11.55
N GLU A 13 -5.03 18.27 -10.54
CA GLU A 13 -4.71 19.51 -9.83
C GLU A 13 -4.46 19.28 -8.32
N PHE A 14 -4.28 18.02 -7.90
CA PHE A 14 -4.05 17.72 -6.49
C PHE A 14 -2.56 17.68 -6.18
N ASP A 15 -2.13 18.50 -5.23
CA ASP A 15 -0.76 18.50 -4.72
C ASP A 15 -0.57 17.33 -3.74
N TYR A 16 0.05 16.25 -4.20
CA TYR A 16 0.34 15.05 -3.42
C TYR A 16 1.47 15.23 -2.39
N SER A 17 2.06 16.41 -2.28
CA SER A 17 2.96 16.81 -1.20
C SER A 17 2.25 17.59 -0.09
N SER A 18 0.99 17.96 -0.31
CA SER A 18 0.18 18.64 0.69
C SER A 18 -0.12 17.73 1.89
N ASN A 19 -0.33 18.35 3.05
CA ASN A 19 -0.76 17.65 4.26
C ASN A 19 -2.03 16.85 4.01
N GLY A 20 -2.00 15.55 4.30
CA GLY A 20 -3.16 14.70 4.12
C GLY A 20 -2.88 13.22 4.33
N ALA A 21 -3.96 12.46 4.39
CA ALA A 21 -3.91 11.02 4.44
C ALA A 21 -4.36 10.43 3.10
N TYR A 22 -3.68 9.38 2.68
CA TYR A 22 -3.89 8.72 1.40
C TYR A 22 -4.04 7.23 1.61
N PHE A 23 -5.11 6.66 1.08
CA PHE A 23 -5.24 5.22 0.95
C PHE A 23 -4.60 4.76 -0.35
N VAL A 24 -3.75 3.75 -0.26
CA VAL A 24 -2.99 3.24 -1.40
C VAL A 24 -3.11 1.74 -1.50
N THR A 25 -3.24 1.25 -2.73
CA THR A 25 -3.13 -0.18 -3.05
C THR A 25 -2.14 -0.40 -4.18
N PHE A 26 -1.18 -1.28 -3.98
CA PHE A 26 -0.25 -1.69 -5.02
C PHE A 26 -0.08 -3.21 -5.04
N CYS A 27 -0.02 -3.77 -6.25
CA CYS A 27 -0.06 -5.20 -6.48
C CYS A 27 1.26 -5.73 -7.03
N THR A 28 1.54 -7.01 -6.74
CA THR A 28 2.59 -7.76 -7.43
C THR A 28 2.28 -7.86 -8.93
N GLN A 29 3.33 -7.97 -9.74
CA GLN A 29 3.17 -8.22 -11.18
C GLN A 29 2.44 -9.55 -11.39
N ASP A 30 1.50 -9.56 -12.33
CA ASP A 30 0.65 -10.71 -12.65
C ASP A 30 -0.13 -11.25 -11.43
N ARG A 31 -0.28 -10.44 -10.39
CA ARG A 31 -0.97 -10.78 -9.13
C ARG A 31 -0.44 -12.06 -8.46
N ARG A 32 0.84 -12.31 -8.57
CA ARG A 32 1.47 -13.48 -7.95
C ARG A 32 1.33 -13.44 -6.43
N CYS A 33 0.77 -14.50 -5.84
CA CYS A 33 0.61 -14.66 -4.40
C CYS A 33 1.93 -15.09 -3.75
N ILE A 34 2.83 -14.14 -3.52
CA ILE A 34 4.19 -14.37 -3.00
C ILE A 34 4.51 -13.59 -1.73
N LEU A 35 3.60 -12.71 -1.27
CA LEU A 35 3.86 -11.84 -0.12
C LEU A 35 3.44 -12.48 1.20
N SER A 36 2.32 -13.18 1.22
CA SER A 36 1.76 -13.78 2.43
C SER A 36 0.82 -14.93 2.11
N ASP A 37 0.50 -15.70 3.14
CA ASP A 37 -0.62 -16.61 3.16
C ASP A 37 -1.67 -16.09 4.14
N VAL A 38 -2.94 -16.26 3.81
CA VAL A 38 -4.06 -15.88 4.67
C VAL A 38 -4.72 -17.13 5.23
N ASP A 39 -4.61 -17.30 6.54
CA ASP A 39 -5.36 -18.32 7.27
C ASP A 39 -6.69 -17.70 7.73
N VAL A 40 -7.78 -18.10 7.09
CA VAL A 40 -9.12 -17.64 7.48
C VAL A 40 -9.64 -18.32 8.75
N GLY A 41 -8.87 -19.28 9.28
CA GLY A 41 -9.17 -20.01 10.51
C GLY A 41 -10.41 -20.91 10.39
N GLU A 42 -10.39 -22.07 11.03
CA GLU A 42 -11.60 -22.84 11.30
C GLU A 42 -12.13 -22.43 12.69
N GLY A 43 -13.32 -21.81 12.72
CA GLY A 43 -14.03 -21.50 13.97
C GLY A 43 -13.90 -20.05 14.45
N LEU A 44 -13.69 -19.84 15.77
CA LEU A 44 -13.72 -18.52 16.43
C LEU A 44 -12.40 -17.73 16.37
N ALA A 45 -11.35 -18.29 15.77
CA ALA A 45 -10.07 -17.59 15.66
C ALA A 45 -10.18 -16.49 14.59
N PRO A 46 -9.63 -15.27 14.86
CA PRO A 46 -9.58 -14.23 13.86
C PRO A 46 -8.66 -14.65 12.70
N PRO A 47 -8.97 -14.23 11.46
CA PRO A 47 -8.10 -14.50 10.32
C PRO A 47 -6.70 -13.95 10.56
N ALA A 48 -5.69 -14.74 10.21
CA ALA A 48 -4.29 -14.36 10.39
C ALA A 48 -3.58 -14.27 9.04
N VAL A 49 -2.71 -13.28 8.91
CA VAL A 49 -1.80 -13.13 7.78
C VAL A 49 -0.42 -13.62 8.18
N CYS A 50 0.07 -14.63 7.50
CA CYS A 50 1.42 -15.17 7.67
C CYS A 50 2.32 -14.63 6.55
N LEU A 51 3.21 -13.69 6.86
CA LEU A 51 4.12 -13.11 5.88
C LEU A 51 5.17 -14.13 5.42
N SER A 52 5.37 -14.23 4.11
CA SER A 52 6.53 -14.89 3.54
C SER A 52 7.82 -14.11 3.82
N ALA A 53 8.98 -14.66 3.50
CA ALA A 53 10.23 -13.91 3.58
C ALA A 53 10.20 -12.65 2.71
N ILE A 54 9.54 -12.70 1.55
CA ILE A 54 9.35 -11.54 0.66
C ILE A 54 8.39 -10.53 1.32
N GLY A 55 7.29 -10.98 1.92
CA GLY A 55 6.36 -10.12 2.64
C GLY A 55 7.01 -9.42 3.83
N GLN A 56 7.85 -10.11 4.59
CA GLN A 56 8.63 -9.52 5.68
C GLN A 56 9.60 -8.44 5.17
N CYS A 57 10.22 -8.65 4.00
CA CYS A 57 11.05 -7.65 3.36
C CYS A 57 10.23 -6.39 3.00
N VAL A 58 9.03 -6.57 2.45
CA VAL A 58 8.12 -5.45 2.14
C VAL A 58 7.70 -4.70 3.41
N GLU A 59 7.36 -5.42 4.48
CA GLU A 59 7.01 -4.83 5.77
C GLU A 59 8.14 -3.98 6.35
N GLN A 60 9.37 -4.47 6.27
CA GLN A 60 10.54 -3.70 6.71
C GLN A 60 10.70 -2.39 5.93
N GLU A 61 10.41 -2.39 4.61
CA GLU A 61 10.48 -1.17 3.81
C GLU A 61 9.33 -0.21 4.11
N ILE A 62 8.14 -0.71 4.42
CA ILE A 62 7.01 0.11 4.90
C ILE A 62 7.42 0.84 6.19
N HIS A 63 8.03 0.14 7.15
CA HIS A 63 8.54 0.77 8.37
C HIS A 63 9.75 1.68 8.15
N ALA A 64 10.62 1.35 7.19
CA ALA A 64 11.80 2.16 6.88
C ALA A 64 11.46 3.53 6.29
N VAL A 65 10.32 3.65 5.60
CA VAL A 65 9.85 4.92 5.03
C VAL A 65 9.66 6.00 6.09
N THR A 66 9.08 5.64 7.25
CA THR A 66 8.86 6.60 8.36
C THR A 66 10.15 7.09 9.00
N LYS A 67 11.21 6.27 8.92
CA LYS A 67 12.56 6.66 9.39
C LYS A 67 13.29 7.52 8.37
N ARG A 68 12.99 7.32 7.08
CA ARG A 68 13.61 8.07 5.97
C ARG A 68 13.02 9.45 5.80
N TYR A 69 11.73 9.60 6.05
CA TYR A 69 10.98 10.85 5.88
C TYR A 69 10.23 11.19 7.16
N GLU A 70 10.74 12.15 7.92
CA GLU A 70 10.13 12.59 9.20
C GLU A 70 8.70 13.12 9.04
N SER A 71 8.37 13.62 7.84
CA SER A 71 7.04 14.11 7.49
C SER A 71 6.04 13.02 7.12
N VAL A 72 6.46 11.74 7.08
CA VAL A 72 5.63 10.62 6.65
C VAL A 72 5.33 9.66 7.79
N ARG A 73 4.05 9.30 7.92
CA ARG A 73 3.61 8.21 8.78
C ARG A 73 2.86 7.18 7.96
N ILE A 74 3.02 5.93 8.30
CA ILE A 74 2.14 4.85 7.84
C ILE A 74 1.22 4.53 9.02
N ASP A 75 -0.05 4.92 8.88
CA ASP A 75 -1.02 4.85 9.97
C ASP A 75 -1.61 3.44 10.11
N ASN A 76 -1.86 2.77 9.00
CA ASN A 76 -2.33 1.39 8.96
C ASN A 76 -1.90 0.71 7.66
N TYR A 77 -1.72 -0.61 7.67
CA TYR A 77 -1.43 -1.39 6.47
C TYR A 77 -1.81 -2.86 6.64
N VAL A 78 -1.98 -3.55 5.52
CA VAL A 78 -2.05 -5.02 5.44
C VAL A 78 -1.32 -5.51 4.19
N ILE A 79 -0.54 -6.58 4.36
CA ILE A 79 0.18 -7.25 3.27
C ILE A 79 -0.56 -8.53 2.93
N MET A 80 -1.38 -8.46 1.89
CA MET A 80 -2.15 -9.59 1.37
C MET A 80 -1.28 -10.46 0.44
N PRO A 81 -1.71 -11.65 0.04
CA PRO A 81 -0.86 -12.53 -0.77
C PRO A 81 -0.26 -11.89 -2.02
N ASN A 82 -0.97 -11.01 -2.71
CA ASN A 82 -0.55 -10.41 -3.99
C ASN A 82 -0.66 -8.88 -4.04
N HIS A 83 -0.98 -8.23 -2.94
CA HIS A 83 -1.08 -6.77 -2.88
C HIS A 83 -0.89 -6.23 -1.46
N VAL A 84 -0.70 -4.94 -1.38
CA VAL A 84 -0.59 -4.19 -0.12
C VAL A 84 -1.63 -3.09 -0.12
N HIS A 85 -2.37 -2.97 0.97
CA HIS A 85 -3.14 -1.79 1.30
C HIS A 85 -2.44 -1.02 2.41
N LEU A 86 -2.37 0.30 2.31
CA LEU A 86 -1.85 1.12 3.39
C LEU A 86 -2.52 2.51 3.43
N ILE A 87 -2.49 3.13 4.62
CA ILE A 87 -2.77 4.55 4.80
C ILE A 87 -1.45 5.25 5.06
N ALA A 88 -1.07 6.18 4.18
CA ALA A 88 0.08 7.04 4.34
C ALA A 88 -0.37 8.47 4.65
N SER A 89 0.11 9.03 5.76
CA SER A 89 -0.10 10.42 6.13
C SER A 89 1.16 11.23 5.89
N ILE A 90 1.03 12.35 5.18
CA ILE A 90 2.10 13.31 4.91
C ILE A 90 1.79 14.58 5.71
N CYS A 91 2.72 15.00 6.57
CA CYS A 91 2.61 16.19 7.39
C CYS A 91 3.59 17.27 6.92
N GLU A 92 3.30 18.55 7.18
CA GLU A 92 4.26 19.61 6.92
C GLU A 92 5.53 19.44 7.76
N GLN A 93 6.67 19.58 7.12
CA GLN A 93 7.93 19.74 7.84
C GLN A 93 8.06 21.20 8.28
N THR A 94 8.06 21.43 9.58
CA THR A 94 8.43 22.74 10.14
C THR A 94 9.95 22.85 10.16
N GLY A 95 10.53 23.62 9.23
CA GLY A 95 11.93 24.07 9.30
C GLY A 95 12.97 23.21 8.54
N GLY A 96 12.60 22.35 7.63
CA GLY A 96 13.54 21.56 6.82
C GLY A 96 13.92 22.24 5.49
N ALA A 97 15.20 22.16 5.11
CA ALA A 97 15.69 22.63 3.81
C ALA A 97 15.36 21.68 2.64
N SER A 98 14.82 20.50 2.92
CA SER A 98 14.46 19.49 1.91
C SER A 98 12.96 19.53 1.62
N PRO A 99 12.54 19.43 0.34
CA PRO A 99 11.13 19.36 0.00
C PRO A 99 10.50 18.09 0.60
N SER A 100 9.24 18.19 1.05
CA SER A 100 8.47 17.03 1.52
C SER A 100 8.33 16.00 0.40
N PRO A 101 8.43 14.70 0.71
CA PRO A 101 8.27 13.66 -0.30
C PRO A 101 6.82 13.66 -0.81
N THR A 102 6.64 13.33 -2.08
CA THR A 102 5.32 13.07 -2.64
C THR A 102 4.89 11.64 -2.30
N LEU A 103 3.58 11.37 -2.38
CA LEU A 103 3.07 10.00 -2.27
C LEU A 103 3.74 9.05 -3.27
N ALA A 104 4.00 9.54 -4.49
CA ALA A 104 4.69 8.77 -5.51
C ALA A 104 6.12 8.39 -5.10
N ASP A 105 6.84 9.28 -4.41
CA ASP A 105 8.19 8.99 -3.91
C ASP A 105 8.16 7.90 -2.83
N ILE A 106 7.20 7.97 -1.93
CA ILE A 106 7.00 6.97 -0.87
C ILE A 106 6.78 5.58 -1.48
N ILE A 107 5.81 5.45 -2.38
CA ILE A 107 5.48 4.17 -3.00
C ILE A 107 6.61 3.67 -3.90
N ARG A 108 7.29 4.57 -4.63
CA ARG A 108 8.45 4.24 -5.45
C ARG A 108 9.58 3.65 -4.60
N VAL A 109 9.86 4.24 -3.44
CA VAL A 109 10.91 3.76 -2.54
C VAL A 109 10.58 2.36 -2.01
N ILE A 110 9.36 2.15 -1.48
CA ILE A 110 8.93 0.83 -0.99
C ILE A 110 9.09 -0.23 -2.09
N LYS A 111 8.57 0.04 -3.28
CA LYS A 111 8.63 -0.90 -4.41
C LYS A 111 10.07 -1.16 -4.88
N SER A 112 10.86 -0.11 -5.04
CA SER A 112 12.22 -0.21 -5.58
C SER A 112 13.15 -0.96 -4.65
N VAL A 113 13.14 -0.61 -3.35
CA VAL A 113 14.04 -1.23 -2.38
C VAL A 113 13.64 -2.67 -2.12
N SER A 114 12.34 -2.96 -1.96
CA SER A 114 11.89 -4.34 -1.78
C SER A 114 12.21 -5.24 -2.99
N SER A 115 12.03 -4.74 -4.23
CA SER A 115 12.42 -5.48 -5.44
C SER A 115 13.94 -5.65 -5.58
N HIS A 116 14.73 -4.69 -5.07
CA HIS A 116 16.20 -4.85 -5.08
C HIS A 116 16.66 -5.91 -4.08
N ARG A 117 16.04 -5.95 -2.90
CA ARG A 117 16.34 -6.94 -1.85
C ARG A 117 15.81 -8.34 -2.17
N CYS A 118 14.67 -8.40 -2.87
CA CYS A 118 14.02 -9.64 -3.27
C CYS A 118 13.85 -9.66 -4.79
N PRO A 119 14.82 -10.16 -5.57
CA PRO A 119 14.81 -10.07 -7.04
C PRO A 119 13.62 -10.74 -7.73
N GLU A 120 13.03 -11.75 -7.10
CA GLU A 120 11.80 -12.41 -7.57
C GLU A 120 10.54 -11.56 -7.39
N LEU A 121 10.58 -10.54 -6.53
CA LEU A 121 9.48 -9.60 -6.34
C LEU A 121 9.47 -8.57 -7.47
N LYS A 122 8.41 -8.60 -8.25
CA LYS A 122 8.11 -7.57 -9.24
C LYS A 122 6.77 -6.96 -8.92
N TRP A 123 6.70 -5.64 -9.01
CA TRP A 123 5.48 -4.86 -8.78
C TRP A 123 4.84 -4.43 -10.10
N GLN A 124 3.51 -4.34 -10.11
CA GLN A 124 2.83 -3.61 -11.18
C GLN A 124 3.32 -2.17 -11.21
N ARG A 125 3.40 -1.59 -12.39
CA ARG A 125 3.96 -0.24 -12.58
C ARG A 125 3.16 0.85 -11.85
N SER A 126 1.84 0.75 -11.87
CA SER A 126 0.92 1.69 -11.24
C SER A 126 0.52 1.24 -9.83
N TYR A 127 -0.21 2.10 -9.14
CA TYR A 127 -0.90 1.82 -7.90
C TYR A 127 -2.23 2.58 -7.90
N TYR A 128 -3.16 2.14 -7.07
CA TYR A 128 -4.41 2.85 -6.80
C TYR A 128 -4.19 3.80 -5.62
N GLU A 129 -4.78 4.99 -5.68
CA GLU A 129 -4.76 5.95 -4.60
C GLU A 129 -6.13 6.61 -4.41
N HIS A 130 -6.45 6.90 -3.17
CA HIS A 130 -7.61 7.66 -2.76
C HIS A 130 -7.21 8.68 -1.70
N VAL A 131 -7.57 9.94 -1.91
CA VAL A 131 -7.32 11.01 -0.94
C VAL A 131 -8.40 10.95 0.13
N ILE A 132 -7.99 10.75 1.37
CA ILE A 132 -8.88 10.70 2.53
C ILE A 132 -9.21 12.14 2.94
N ARG A 133 -10.49 12.50 2.89
CA ARG A 133 -10.95 13.90 3.10
C ARG A 133 -11.76 14.12 4.36
N SER A 134 -12.11 13.06 5.08
CA SER A 134 -12.89 13.15 6.30
C SER A 134 -12.51 12.06 7.29
N GLU A 135 -12.80 12.29 8.57
CA GLU A 135 -12.61 11.28 9.61
C GLU A 135 -13.44 10.02 9.35
N ARG A 136 -14.68 10.20 8.84
CA ARG A 136 -15.52 9.06 8.47
C ARG A 136 -14.88 8.20 7.38
N ASP A 137 -14.37 8.82 6.31
CA ASP A 137 -13.66 8.15 5.21
C ASP A 137 -12.42 7.41 5.75
N TYR A 138 -11.67 8.07 6.65
CA TYR A 138 -10.50 7.48 7.31
C TYR A 138 -10.84 6.22 8.10
N LEU A 139 -11.90 6.26 8.92
CA LEU A 139 -12.35 5.12 9.72
C LEU A 139 -12.92 3.98 8.86
N GLU A 140 -13.66 4.30 7.81
CA GLU A 140 -14.17 3.30 6.85
C GLU A 140 -13.01 2.56 6.16
N ILE A 141 -11.97 3.28 5.73
CA ILE A 141 -10.78 2.69 5.12
C ILE A 141 -9.95 1.90 6.14
N TRP A 142 -9.81 2.41 7.35
CA TRP A 142 -9.13 1.69 8.44
C TRP A 142 -9.76 0.32 8.68
N ASN A 143 -11.08 0.29 8.85
CA ASN A 143 -11.83 -0.95 9.05
C ASN A 143 -11.77 -1.87 7.82
N TYR A 144 -11.69 -1.30 6.62
CA TYR A 144 -11.50 -2.06 5.39
C TYR A 144 -10.15 -2.77 5.38
N ILE A 145 -9.08 -2.10 5.77
CA ILE A 145 -7.73 -2.70 5.87
C ILE A 145 -7.71 -3.81 6.92
N ASP A 146 -8.23 -3.56 8.12
CA ASP A 146 -8.25 -4.53 9.22
C ASP A 146 -9.10 -5.76 8.90
N GLY A 147 -10.23 -5.56 8.21
CA GLY A 147 -11.14 -6.63 7.81
C GLY A 147 -10.74 -7.39 6.54
N ASN A 148 -9.71 -6.92 5.82
CA ASN A 148 -9.35 -7.46 4.52
C ASN A 148 -8.93 -8.94 4.56
N PRO A 149 -8.13 -9.42 5.53
CA PRO A 149 -7.77 -10.84 5.61
C PRO A 149 -8.98 -11.77 5.71
N GLY A 150 -9.99 -11.39 6.49
CA GLY A 150 -11.22 -12.20 6.66
C GLY A 150 -12.10 -12.26 5.41
N LYS A 151 -11.87 -11.40 4.46
CA LYS A 151 -12.61 -11.30 3.18
C LYS A 151 -11.73 -11.64 1.98
N TRP A 152 -10.61 -12.31 2.19
CA TRP A 152 -9.66 -12.59 1.12
C TRP A 152 -10.29 -13.30 -0.08
N ALA A 153 -11.11 -14.32 0.16
CA ALA A 153 -11.78 -15.06 -0.90
C ALA A 153 -12.78 -14.23 -1.73
N ASP A 154 -13.31 -13.15 -1.14
CA ASP A 154 -14.24 -12.22 -1.79
C ASP A 154 -13.54 -10.96 -2.32
N ASP A 155 -12.21 -10.88 -2.15
CA ASP A 155 -11.44 -9.71 -2.58
C ASP A 155 -11.33 -9.64 -4.11
N LYS A 156 -11.47 -8.43 -4.67
CA LYS A 156 -11.31 -8.19 -6.11
C LYS A 156 -9.92 -8.54 -6.66
N TYR A 157 -8.94 -8.69 -5.79
CA TYR A 157 -7.57 -9.10 -6.13
C TYR A 157 -7.33 -10.60 -5.95
N TYR A 158 -8.33 -11.33 -5.43
CA TYR A 158 -8.22 -12.78 -5.23
C TYR A 158 -7.93 -13.51 -6.53
N ILE A 159 -6.98 -14.43 -6.46
CA ILE A 159 -6.68 -15.41 -7.51
C ILE A 159 -6.64 -16.77 -6.81
N GLU A 160 -7.41 -17.69 -7.32
CA GLU A 160 -7.36 -19.08 -6.88
C GLU A 160 -5.98 -19.66 -7.25
N ALA A 161 -5.31 -20.28 -6.29
CA ALA A 161 -3.96 -20.81 -6.45
C ALA A 161 -3.94 -22.11 -7.26
#